data_db85f409e5509b3f5df6ffffdf8ce8f8
#
_entry.id   db85f409e5509b3f5df6ffffdf8ce8f8
#
_cell.length_a   1.000
_cell.length_b   1.000
_cell.length_c   1.000
_cell.angle_alpha   90.00
_cell.angle_beta   90.00
_cell.angle_gamma   90.00
#
_symmetry.space_group_name_H-M   'P 1'
#
loop_
_entity.id
_entity.type
_entity.pdbx_description
1 polymer ?
#
loop_
_entity_poly.entity_id
_entity_poly.type
_entity_poly.pdbx_seq_one_letter_code
_entity_poly.pdbx_strand_id
1 'polypeptide(L)'
;MTDATSFREPDPSLVTTLHVTYALHAVGLAIGAFGAATVVGSFIFGWPSIIAVIINYVKRADARGTWLESHFDWQIRTFWYSAAWAALVFVIGLPLTLVIIGFGVWALGFFVLGIWAIYRIAAGWMRLRDRRPVG
;
A
#
# COMPACT_ATOMS: atom_id res chain seq x y z
N MET A 1 -17.98 -5.87 20.83
CA MET A 1 -18.17 -4.43 20.65
C MET A 1 -17.02 -3.70 21.33
N THR A 2 -16.04 -3.29 20.56
CA THR A 2 -14.93 -2.50 21.08
C THR A 2 -15.41 -1.05 21.21
N ASP A 3 -15.67 -0.64 22.43
CA ASP A 3 -15.93 0.76 22.72
C ASP A 3 -14.77 1.62 22.21
N ALA A 4 -15.08 2.75 21.56
CA ALA A 4 -14.07 3.73 21.17
C ALA A 4 -13.21 4.18 22.37
N THR A 5 -13.74 3.99 23.58
CA THR A 5 -13.06 4.28 24.86
C THR A 5 -12.03 3.23 25.26
N SER A 6 -11.99 2.06 24.58
CA SER A 6 -11.07 0.97 24.91
C SER A 6 -9.67 1.13 24.31
N PHE A 7 -9.49 2.05 23.37
CA PHE A 7 -8.19 2.29 22.75
C PHE A 7 -7.40 3.34 23.55
N ARG A 8 -6.13 3.02 23.80
CA ARG A 8 -5.20 4.01 24.36
C ARG A 8 -4.97 5.11 23.31
N GLU A 9 -4.89 6.37 23.76
CA GLU A 9 -4.53 7.47 22.87
C GLU A 9 -3.08 7.31 22.40
N PRO A 10 -2.85 7.36 21.07
CA PRO A 10 -1.51 7.22 20.52
C PRO A 10 -0.68 8.49 20.71
N ASP A 11 0.64 8.33 20.65
CA ASP A 11 1.57 9.44 20.55
C ASP A 11 1.27 10.24 19.27
N PRO A 12 1.15 11.58 19.33
CA PRO A 12 0.93 12.42 18.15
C PRO A 12 1.97 12.22 17.05
N SER A 13 3.20 11.86 17.41
CA SER A 13 4.26 11.57 16.42
C SER A 13 3.95 10.34 15.58
N LEU A 14 3.28 9.33 16.15
CA LEU A 14 2.84 8.14 15.40
C LEU A 14 1.73 8.45 14.42
N VAL A 15 0.81 9.35 14.77
CA VAL A 15 -0.24 9.81 13.84
C VAL A 15 0.41 10.50 12.63
N THR A 16 1.38 11.37 12.87
CA THR A 16 2.15 12.03 11.81
C THR A 16 2.90 11.01 10.95
N THR A 17 3.55 10.03 11.59
CA THR A 17 4.26 8.95 10.87
C THR A 17 3.32 8.20 9.93
N LEU A 18 2.11 7.88 10.39
CA LEU A 18 1.12 7.21 9.53
C LEU A 18 0.65 8.08 8.37
N HIS A 19 0.45 9.36 8.58
CA HIS A 19 0.16 10.27 7.46
C HIS A 19 1.28 10.28 6.42
N VAL A 20 2.53 10.28 6.87
CA VAL A 20 3.71 10.21 5.99
C VAL A 20 3.75 8.89 5.23
N THR A 21 3.50 7.75 5.89
CA THR A 21 3.51 6.44 5.23
C THR A 21 2.37 6.28 4.23
N TYR A 22 1.17 6.77 4.54
CA TYR A 22 0.07 6.80 3.58
C TYR A 22 0.41 7.67 2.36
N ALA A 23 1.02 8.83 2.59
CA ALA A 23 1.46 9.70 1.50
C ALA A 23 2.52 9.03 0.63
N LEU A 24 3.49 8.35 1.23
CA LEU A 24 4.52 7.60 0.49
C LEU A 24 3.92 6.47 -0.34
N HIS A 25 2.96 5.72 0.21
CA HIS A 25 2.25 4.69 -0.55
C HIS A 25 1.46 5.31 -1.70
N ALA A 26 0.75 6.41 -1.45
CA ALA A 26 -0.01 7.11 -2.49
C ALA A 26 0.89 7.61 -3.62
N VAL A 27 2.03 8.22 -3.28
CA VAL A 27 3.03 8.68 -4.26
C VAL A 27 3.60 7.50 -5.03
N GLY A 28 3.98 6.42 -4.34
CA GLY A 28 4.50 5.22 -4.98
C GLY A 28 3.50 4.61 -5.97
N LEU A 29 2.22 4.54 -5.60
CA LEU A 29 1.16 4.05 -6.48
C LEU A 29 0.92 4.98 -7.68
N ALA A 30 0.90 6.29 -7.45
CA ALA A 30 0.72 7.27 -8.52
C ALA A 30 1.86 7.18 -9.56
N ILE A 31 3.10 7.13 -9.08
CA ILE A 31 4.27 6.99 -9.94
C ILE A 31 4.26 5.64 -10.66
N GLY A 32 3.92 4.55 -9.94
CA GLY A 32 3.82 3.21 -10.52
C GLY A 32 2.75 3.12 -11.61
N ALA A 33 1.60 3.77 -11.42
CA ALA A 33 0.54 3.81 -12.42
C ALA A 33 0.97 4.51 -13.71
N PHE A 34 1.73 5.61 -13.59
CA PHE A 34 2.26 6.34 -14.75
C PHE A 34 3.49 5.65 -15.35
N GLY A 35 4.27 4.93 -14.55
CA GLY A 35 5.44 4.18 -14.99
C GLY A 35 5.16 2.77 -15.51
N ALA A 36 3.92 2.32 -15.43
CA ALA A 36 3.54 0.94 -15.81
C ALA A 36 3.76 0.62 -17.30
N ALA A 37 4.00 1.65 -18.14
CA ALA A 37 4.35 1.44 -19.54
C ALA A 37 5.74 0.78 -19.72
N THR A 38 6.57 0.77 -18.68
CA THR A 38 7.86 0.09 -18.69
C THR A 38 8.01 -0.75 -17.43
N VAL A 39 8.34 -2.04 -17.61
CA VAL A 39 8.57 -2.98 -16.49
C VAL A 39 9.65 -2.44 -15.55
N VAL A 40 10.70 -1.83 -16.11
CA VAL A 40 11.79 -1.21 -15.36
C VAL A 40 11.30 -0.01 -14.55
N GLY A 41 10.39 0.81 -15.13
CA GLY A 41 9.81 1.95 -14.44
C GLY A 41 9.03 1.55 -13.18
N SER A 42 8.29 0.43 -13.25
CA SER A 42 7.53 -0.07 -12.10
C SER A 42 8.41 -0.42 -10.90
N PHE A 43 9.61 -0.96 -11.13
CA PHE A 43 10.56 -1.27 -10.06
C PHE A 43 11.23 -0.03 -9.49
N ILE A 44 11.66 0.89 -10.36
CA ILE A 44 12.34 2.11 -9.93
C ILE A 44 11.40 3.00 -9.11
N PHE A 45 10.14 3.06 -9.49
CA PHE A 45 9.15 3.97 -8.88
C PHE A 45 8.41 3.36 -7.68
N GLY A 46 8.60 2.07 -7.38
CA GLY A 46 8.02 1.43 -6.18
C GLY A 46 8.75 1.76 -4.87
N TRP A 47 9.90 2.42 -4.92
CA TRP A 47 10.72 2.67 -3.74
C TRP A 47 10.04 3.51 -2.62
N PRO A 48 9.13 4.48 -2.89
CA PRO A 48 8.44 5.17 -1.80
C PRO A 48 7.60 4.21 -0.94
N SER A 49 6.93 3.23 -1.55
CA SER A 49 6.18 2.21 -0.82
C SER A 49 7.08 1.27 -0.02
N ILE A 50 8.28 0.97 -0.52
CA ILE A 50 9.27 0.17 0.20
C ILE A 50 9.73 0.91 1.46
N ILE A 51 10.03 2.20 1.35
CA ILE A 51 10.38 3.04 2.50
C ILE A 51 9.21 3.07 3.49
N ALA A 52 8.00 3.27 3.01
CA ALA A 52 6.81 3.31 3.85
C ALA A 52 6.62 2.01 4.65
N VAL A 53 6.77 0.84 4.02
CA VAL A 53 6.61 -0.43 4.71
C VAL A 53 7.72 -0.69 5.73
N ILE A 54 8.95 -0.24 5.46
CA ILE A 54 10.04 -0.32 6.42
C ILE A 54 9.70 0.52 7.66
N ILE A 55 9.23 1.75 7.47
CA ILE A 55 8.78 2.62 8.57
C ILE A 55 7.65 1.94 9.35
N ASN A 56 6.69 1.33 8.65
CA ASN A 56 5.59 0.63 9.29
C ASN A 56 6.09 -0.50 10.21
N TYR A 57 7.03 -1.33 9.75
CA TYR A 57 7.58 -2.40 10.57
C TYR A 57 8.35 -1.86 11.78
N VAL A 58 9.14 -0.81 11.60
CA VAL A 58 9.92 -0.20 12.69
C VAL A 58 9.03 0.40 13.76
N LYS A 59 7.93 1.03 13.37
CA LYS A 59 7.05 1.77 14.29
C LYS A 59 5.82 0.98 14.76
N ARG A 60 5.57 -0.19 14.21
CA ARG A 60 4.38 -1.00 14.53
C ARG A 60 4.21 -1.27 16.02
N ALA A 61 5.31 -1.62 16.69
CA ALA A 61 5.26 -1.95 18.11
C ALA A 61 4.82 -0.78 18.98
N ASP A 62 5.17 0.45 18.60
CA ASP A 62 4.82 1.66 19.35
C ASP A 62 3.31 1.96 19.30
N ALA A 63 2.61 1.41 18.30
CA ALA A 63 1.18 1.63 18.10
C ALA A 63 0.29 0.60 18.82
N ARG A 64 0.88 -0.39 19.49
CA ARG A 64 0.12 -1.46 20.15
C ARG A 64 -0.86 -0.90 21.18
N GLY A 65 -2.10 -1.39 21.15
CA GLY A 65 -3.16 -0.98 22.06
C GLY A 65 -3.77 0.37 21.73
N THR A 66 -3.37 1.00 20.62
CA THR A 66 -3.96 2.24 20.12
C THR A 66 -4.80 1.96 18.87
N TRP A 67 -5.66 2.90 18.49
CA TRP A 67 -6.43 2.78 17.27
C TRP A 67 -5.54 2.83 16.00
N LEU A 68 -4.29 3.28 16.12
CA LEU A 68 -3.32 3.28 15.03
C LEU A 68 -2.81 1.88 14.67
N GLU A 69 -2.87 0.91 15.58
CA GLU A 69 -2.40 -0.46 15.31
C GLU A 69 -3.05 -1.05 14.06
N SER A 70 -4.34 -0.85 13.90
CA SER A 70 -5.08 -1.32 12.74
C SER A 70 -4.59 -0.67 11.43
N HIS A 71 -4.16 0.59 11.49
CA HIS A 71 -3.63 1.30 10.33
C HIS A 71 -2.26 0.76 9.91
N PHE A 72 -1.37 0.44 10.85
CA PHE A 72 -0.09 -0.21 10.53
C PHE A 72 -0.32 -1.57 9.89
N ASP A 73 -1.19 -2.39 10.46
CA ASP A 73 -1.51 -3.70 9.90
C ASP A 73 -2.18 -3.60 8.52
N TRP A 74 -3.05 -2.61 8.32
CA TRP A 74 -3.70 -2.36 7.04
C TRP A 74 -2.68 -2.03 5.95
N GLN A 75 -1.74 -1.13 6.23
CA GLN A 75 -0.71 -0.74 5.28
C GLN A 75 0.23 -1.90 4.94
N ILE A 76 0.70 -2.63 5.96
CA ILE A 76 1.59 -3.78 5.78
C ILE A 76 0.90 -4.86 4.94
N ARG A 77 -0.34 -5.20 5.26
CA ARG A 77 -1.10 -6.19 4.47
C ARG A 77 -1.33 -5.72 3.05
N THR A 78 -1.67 -4.44 2.86
CA THR A 78 -1.86 -3.87 1.52
C THR A 78 -0.58 -3.96 0.70
N PHE A 79 0.56 -3.65 1.29
CA PHE A 79 1.86 -3.77 0.62
C PHE A 79 2.13 -5.21 0.17
N TRP A 80 1.98 -6.18 1.07
CA TRP A 80 2.27 -7.58 0.76
C TRP A 80 1.29 -8.19 -0.22
N TYR A 81 0.00 -7.87 -0.12
CA TYR A 81 -0.97 -8.30 -1.12
C TYR A 81 -0.68 -7.70 -2.49
N SER A 82 -0.33 -6.42 -2.54
CA SER A 82 0.06 -5.76 -3.79
C SER A 82 1.31 -6.40 -4.39
N ALA A 83 2.32 -6.70 -3.57
CA ALA A 83 3.55 -7.36 -4.00
C ALA A 83 3.27 -8.77 -4.54
N ALA A 84 2.41 -9.54 -3.86
CA ALA A 84 2.03 -10.89 -4.29
C ALA A 84 1.29 -10.85 -5.63
N TRP A 85 0.33 -9.95 -5.79
CA TRP A 85 -0.39 -9.78 -7.05
C TRP A 85 0.51 -9.29 -8.18
N ALA A 86 1.41 -8.35 -7.88
CA ALA A 86 2.38 -7.88 -8.86
C ALA A 86 3.32 -9.00 -9.31
N ALA A 87 3.79 -9.83 -8.39
CA ALA A 87 4.60 -10.99 -8.72
C ALA A 87 3.85 -11.99 -9.59
N LEU A 88 2.57 -12.24 -9.29
CA LEU A 88 1.72 -13.13 -10.09
C LEU A 88 1.53 -12.59 -11.51
N VAL A 89 1.21 -11.30 -11.65
CA VAL A 89 1.06 -10.65 -12.96
C VAL A 89 2.37 -10.74 -13.75
N PHE A 90 3.50 -10.53 -13.07
CA PHE A 90 4.82 -10.61 -13.70
C PHE A 90 5.14 -12.02 -14.18
N VAL A 91 4.91 -13.04 -13.34
CA VAL A 91 5.18 -14.45 -13.69
C VAL A 91 4.31 -14.92 -14.86
N ILE A 92 3.05 -14.50 -14.91
CA ILE A 92 2.15 -14.85 -16.01
C ILE A 92 2.47 -14.04 -17.27
N GLY A 93 2.71 -12.74 -17.12
CA GLY A 93 2.92 -11.83 -18.24
C GLY A 93 4.26 -12.03 -18.93
N LEU A 94 5.32 -12.43 -18.19
CA LEU A 94 6.66 -12.57 -18.75
C LEU A 94 6.73 -13.60 -19.91
N PRO A 95 6.23 -14.84 -19.75
CA PRO A 95 6.19 -15.79 -20.86
C PRO A 95 5.30 -15.34 -22.01
N LEU A 96 4.16 -14.71 -21.71
CA LEU A 96 3.21 -14.25 -22.72
C LEU A 96 3.71 -13.01 -23.50
N THR A 97 4.71 -12.31 -22.97
CA THR A 97 5.34 -11.16 -23.64
C THR A 97 5.99 -11.60 -24.96
N LEU A 98 6.46 -12.85 -25.05
CA LEU A 98 6.99 -13.41 -26.28
C LEU A 98 5.93 -13.55 -27.39
N VAL A 99 4.64 -13.44 -27.05
CA VAL A 99 3.50 -13.64 -27.95
C VAL A 99 2.58 -12.40 -27.97
N ILE A 100 3.10 -11.19 -27.84
CA ILE A 100 2.35 -9.90 -27.89
C ILE A 100 1.20 -9.81 -26.88
N ILE A 101 0.45 -10.89 -26.63
CA ILE A 101 -0.66 -10.98 -25.67
C ILE A 101 -0.20 -10.67 -24.24
N GLY A 102 1.07 -10.99 -23.91
CA GLY A 102 1.64 -10.72 -22.60
C GLY A 102 1.67 -9.24 -22.22
N PHE A 103 1.90 -8.34 -23.18
CA PHE A 103 1.84 -6.91 -22.93
C PHE A 103 0.45 -6.46 -22.50
N GLY A 104 -0.60 -6.99 -23.12
CA GLY A 104 -1.98 -6.72 -22.74
C GLY A 104 -2.30 -7.24 -21.33
N VAL A 105 -1.84 -8.43 -20.98
CA VAL A 105 -2.00 -9.01 -19.63
C VAL A 105 -1.32 -8.14 -18.60
N TRP A 106 -0.10 -7.69 -18.86
CA TRP A 106 0.62 -6.80 -17.95
C TRP A 106 -0.11 -5.46 -17.77
N ALA A 107 -0.47 -4.81 -18.87
CA ALA A 107 -1.14 -3.52 -18.80
C ALA A 107 -2.47 -3.62 -18.03
N LEU A 108 -3.30 -4.61 -18.34
CA LEU A 108 -4.57 -4.82 -17.68
C LEU A 108 -4.38 -5.20 -16.21
N GLY A 109 -3.47 -6.13 -15.93
CA GLY A 109 -3.21 -6.59 -14.57
C GLY A 109 -2.72 -5.47 -13.65
N PHE A 110 -1.75 -4.68 -14.10
CA PHE A 110 -1.25 -3.56 -13.31
C PHE A 110 -2.26 -2.42 -13.21
N PHE A 111 -3.08 -2.20 -14.22
CA PHE A 111 -4.15 -1.21 -14.17
C PHE A 111 -5.18 -1.57 -13.09
N VAL A 112 -5.66 -2.81 -13.08
CA VAL A 112 -6.63 -3.28 -12.08
C VAL A 112 -6.02 -3.28 -10.68
N LEU A 113 -4.78 -3.75 -10.54
CA LEU A 113 -4.05 -3.73 -9.27
C LEU A 113 -3.86 -2.31 -8.76
N GLY A 114 -3.52 -1.37 -9.65
CA GLY A 114 -3.35 0.04 -9.30
C GLY A 114 -4.65 0.65 -8.77
N ILE A 115 -5.77 0.41 -9.44
CA ILE A 115 -7.09 0.89 -8.96
C ILE A 115 -7.42 0.30 -7.58
N TRP A 116 -7.22 -0.99 -7.40
CA TRP A 116 -7.47 -1.65 -6.12
C TRP A 116 -6.60 -1.08 -4.99
N ALA A 117 -5.31 -0.92 -5.25
CA ALA A 117 -4.36 -0.39 -4.26
C ALA A 117 -4.67 1.08 -3.92
N ILE A 118 -5.00 1.90 -4.92
CA ILE A 118 -5.41 3.29 -4.71
C ILE A 118 -6.66 3.35 -3.83
N TYR A 119 -7.65 2.49 -4.10
CA TYR A 119 -8.85 2.40 -3.29
C TYR A 119 -8.51 2.07 -1.83
N ARG A 120 -7.67 1.06 -1.59
CA ARG A 120 -7.27 0.67 -0.23
C ARG A 120 -6.53 1.79 0.50
N ILE A 121 -5.61 2.45 -0.17
CA ILE A 121 -4.84 3.55 0.43
C ILE A 121 -5.75 4.75 0.74
N ALA A 122 -6.62 5.12 -0.19
CA ALA A 122 -7.56 6.22 0.01
C ALA A 122 -8.53 5.93 1.17
N ALA A 123 -9.09 4.72 1.20
CA ALA A 123 -10.02 4.31 2.27
C ALA A 123 -9.34 4.33 3.65
N GLY A 124 -8.12 3.80 3.75
CA GLY A 124 -7.37 3.82 5.00
C GLY A 124 -7.02 5.25 5.42
N TRP A 125 -6.56 6.07 4.48
CA TRP A 125 -6.18 7.45 4.77
C TRP A 125 -7.38 8.31 5.24
N MET A 126 -8.55 8.12 4.64
CA MET A 126 -9.76 8.81 5.09
C MET A 126 -10.12 8.43 6.53
N ARG A 127 -10.01 7.14 6.88
CA ARG A 127 -10.26 6.70 8.26
C ARG A 127 -9.23 7.25 9.23
N LEU A 128 -7.97 7.35 8.83
CA LEU A 128 -6.94 7.97 9.65
C LEU A 128 -7.24 9.45 9.91
N ARG A 129 -7.67 10.18 8.87
CA ARG A 129 -8.08 11.58 9.01
C ARG A 129 -9.23 11.73 10.00
N ASP A 130 -10.18 10.80 9.98
CA ASP A 130 -11.33 10.78 10.87
C ASP A 130 -11.00 10.17 12.26
N ARG A 131 -9.72 9.83 12.53
CA ARG A 131 -9.23 9.20 13.75
C ARG A 131 -9.96 7.89 14.09
N ARG A 132 -10.24 7.09 13.06
CA ARG A 132 -10.97 5.82 13.14
C ARG A 132 -10.03 4.66 12.79
N PRO A 133 -10.16 3.49 13.45
CA PRO A 133 -9.42 2.30 13.03
C PRO A 133 -9.89 1.84 11.66
N VAL A 134 -9.07 1.02 10.99
CA VAL A 134 -9.31 0.44 9.68
C VAL A 134 -9.12 -1.08 9.72
N GLY A 135 -9.91 -1.79 8.93
CA GLY A 135 -9.80 -3.25 8.87
C GLY A 135 -11.11 -3.97 8.72
#